data_f34e80e46c0a6b96f0777d8cbccd21e7
#
_entry.id   f34e80e46c0a6b96f0777d8cbccd21e7
#
_cell.length_a   1.000
_cell.length_b   1.000
_cell.length_c   1.000
_cell.angle_alpha   90.00
_cell.angle_beta   90.00
_cell.angle_gamma   90.00
#
_symmetry.space_group_name_H-M   'P 1'
#
loop_
_entity.id
_entity.type
_entity.pdbx_description
1 polymer ?
#
loop_
_entity_poly.entity_id
_entity_poly.type
_entity_poly.pdbx_seq_one_letter_code
_entity_poly.pdbx_strand_id
1 'polypeptide(L)'
;MDPTIWGPSYWFFLHNVAFNYPKNPTTIQKKIHYRLIHNFHEFLPNKTIAGIFVKMLEKYPITPYLDTQKDLIKWMHFIHNQINIRLNKPIITLDEHYDQFHEAYEPPQSRLHRFYKEKYKVIFTLCILLFIGYICVYLSKNGWVIRSNV
;
A
#
# COMPACT_ATOMS: atom_id res chain seq x y z
N MET A 1 -10.70 -22.97 -7.60
CA MET A 1 -9.41 -22.29 -7.80
C MET A 1 -9.03 -21.55 -6.53
N ASP A 2 -7.75 -21.60 -6.13
CA ASP A 2 -7.25 -20.98 -4.91
C ASP A 2 -7.24 -19.45 -5.03
N PRO A 3 -7.95 -18.70 -4.15
CA PRO A 3 -8.01 -17.25 -4.16
C PRO A 3 -6.67 -16.56 -3.84
N THR A 4 -5.72 -17.28 -3.24
CA THR A 4 -4.40 -16.73 -2.94
C THR A 4 -3.55 -16.52 -4.20
N ILE A 5 -3.83 -17.28 -5.26
CA ILE A 5 -3.11 -17.20 -6.54
C ILE A 5 -3.68 -16.10 -7.44
N TRP A 6 -4.99 -16.10 -7.67
CA TRP A 6 -5.61 -15.17 -8.62
C TRP A 6 -6.07 -13.86 -7.98
N GLY A 7 -6.40 -13.87 -6.70
CA GLY A 7 -6.98 -12.73 -5.99
C GLY A 7 -6.15 -11.44 -6.09
N PRO A 8 -4.82 -11.46 -5.87
CA PRO A 8 -4.00 -10.27 -6.00
C PRO A 8 -4.11 -9.59 -7.38
N SER A 9 -4.13 -10.37 -8.46
CA SER A 9 -4.25 -9.82 -9.83
C SER A 9 -5.61 -9.18 -10.09
N TYR A 10 -6.69 -9.78 -9.56
CA TYR A 10 -8.05 -9.24 -9.70
C TYR A 10 -8.22 -7.95 -8.87
N TRP A 11 -7.69 -7.91 -7.66
CA TRP A 11 -7.67 -6.68 -6.85
C TRP A 11 -6.80 -5.60 -7.48
N PHE A 12 -5.63 -5.96 -8.01
CA PHE A 12 -4.79 -5.01 -8.72
C PHE A 12 -5.53 -4.38 -9.89
N PHE A 13 -6.26 -5.18 -10.68
CA PHE A 13 -7.10 -4.66 -11.76
C PHE A 13 -8.17 -3.69 -11.24
N LEU A 14 -8.95 -4.07 -10.23
CA LEU A 14 -10.02 -3.24 -9.68
C LEU A 14 -9.49 -1.92 -9.10
N HIS A 15 -8.36 -1.96 -8.40
CA HIS A 15 -7.72 -0.75 -7.90
C HIS A 15 -7.22 0.14 -9.04
N ASN A 16 -6.66 -0.43 -10.10
CA ASN A 16 -6.31 0.33 -11.30
C ASN A 16 -7.52 1.02 -11.93
N VAL A 17 -8.66 0.35 -12.00
CA VAL A 17 -9.92 0.97 -12.48
C VAL A 17 -10.29 2.18 -11.62
N ALA A 18 -10.15 2.08 -10.29
CA ALA A 18 -10.47 3.17 -9.38
C ALA A 18 -9.46 4.33 -9.47
N PHE A 19 -8.15 4.03 -9.51
CA PHE A 19 -7.09 5.04 -9.59
C PHE A 19 -7.04 5.77 -10.94
N ASN A 20 -7.51 5.14 -12.02
CA ASN A 20 -7.61 5.76 -13.36
C ASN A 20 -9.01 6.35 -13.64
N TYR A 21 -9.91 6.32 -12.66
CA TYR A 21 -11.23 6.94 -12.79
C TYR A 21 -11.11 8.45 -12.99
N PRO A 22 -11.91 9.09 -13.86
CA PRO A 22 -11.86 10.53 -14.05
C PRO A 22 -12.17 11.31 -12.76
N LYS A 23 -11.46 12.41 -12.51
CA LYS A 23 -11.72 13.28 -11.35
C LYS A 23 -13.13 13.87 -11.39
N ASN A 24 -13.59 14.24 -12.59
CA ASN A 24 -14.93 14.77 -12.87
C ASN A 24 -15.60 13.87 -13.92
N PRO A 25 -16.19 12.74 -13.56
CA PRO A 25 -16.72 11.77 -14.50
C PRO A 25 -18.04 12.23 -15.13
N THR A 26 -18.20 11.99 -16.41
CA THR A 26 -19.48 12.17 -17.11
C THR A 26 -20.47 11.07 -16.71
N THR A 27 -21.78 11.30 -16.95
CA THR A 27 -22.82 10.30 -16.72
C THR A 27 -22.56 8.98 -17.46
N ILE A 28 -21.97 9.05 -18.66
CA ILE A 28 -21.61 7.85 -19.43
C ILE A 28 -20.49 7.08 -18.74
N GLN A 29 -19.44 7.76 -18.29
CA GLN A 29 -18.33 7.13 -17.57
C GLN A 29 -18.80 6.49 -16.27
N LYS A 30 -19.66 7.15 -15.50
CA LYS A 30 -20.30 6.56 -14.30
C LYS A 30 -21.02 5.26 -14.61
N LYS A 31 -21.85 5.24 -15.67
CA LYS A 31 -22.57 4.04 -16.12
C LYS A 31 -21.63 2.90 -16.53
N ILE A 32 -20.54 3.20 -17.23
CA ILE A 32 -19.56 2.20 -17.68
C ILE A 32 -18.90 1.56 -16.45
N HIS A 33 -18.40 2.35 -15.50
CA HIS A 33 -17.74 1.84 -14.31
C HIS A 33 -18.71 1.11 -13.37
N TYR A 34 -19.94 1.60 -13.23
CA TYR A 34 -20.99 0.89 -12.52
C TYR A 34 -21.21 -0.51 -13.11
N ARG A 35 -21.39 -0.62 -14.45
CA ARG A 35 -21.61 -1.91 -15.11
C ARG A 35 -20.42 -2.85 -14.97
N LEU A 36 -19.20 -2.34 -15.10
CA LEU A 36 -17.99 -3.14 -14.92
C LEU A 36 -17.95 -3.75 -13.52
N ILE A 37 -18.09 -2.93 -12.49
CA ILE A 37 -17.96 -3.38 -11.10
C ILE A 37 -19.15 -4.25 -10.68
N HIS A 38 -20.36 -3.89 -11.10
CA HIS A 38 -21.57 -4.65 -10.77
C HIS A 38 -21.54 -6.08 -11.36
N ASN A 39 -21.05 -6.24 -12.60
CA ASN A 39 -20.96 -7.52 -13.27
C ASN A 39 -19.64 -8.25 -13.01
N PHE A 40 -18.72 -7.66 -12.27
CA PHE A 40 -17.37 -8.23 -12.07
C PHE A 40 -17.38 -9.62 -11.43
N HIS A 41 -18.36 -9.90 -10.60
CA HIS A 41 -18.54 -11.19 -9.93
C HIS A 41 -18.66 -12.37 -10.91
N GLU A 42 -19.19 -12.14 -12.14
CA GLU A 42 -19.31 -13.17 -13.18
C GLU A 42 -17.94 -13.69 -13.67
N PHE A 43 -16.89 -12.87 -13.54
CA PHE A 43 -15.54 -13.19 -13.96
C PHE A 43 -14.68 -13.79 -12.85
N LEU A 44 -15.22 -13.92 -11.62
CA LEU A 44 -14.47 -14.50 -10.51
C LEU A 44 -14.40 -16.01 -10.61
N PRO A 45 -13.20 -16.61 -10.51
CA PRO A 45 -13.01 -18.07 -10.67
C PRO A 45 -13.64 -18.91 -9.56
N ASN A 46 -14.00 -18.30 -8.42
CA ASN A 46 -14.56 -18.97 -7.25
C ASN A 46 -15.98 -18.44 -6.97
N LYS A 47 -16.98 -19.31 -7.15
CA LYS A 47 -18.41 -18.94 -6.98
C LYS A 47 -18.77 -18.52 -5.57
N THR A 48 -18.12 -19.05 -4.54
CA THR A 48 -18.35 -18.62 -3.14
C THR A 48 -17.90 -17.18 -2.95
N ILE A 49 -16.73 -16.81 -3.46
CA ILE A 49 -16.21 -15.44 -3.40
C ILE A 49 -17.04 -14.50 -4.27
N ALA A 50 -17.47 -14.94 -5.45
CA ALA A 50 -18.40 -14.19 -6.28
C ALA A 50 -19.70 -13.85 -5.51
N GLY A 51 -20.29 -14.82 -4.80
CA GLY A 51 -21.46 -14.58 -3.95
C GLY A 51 -21.20 -13.63 -2.78
N ILE A 52 -19.99 -13.67 -2.20
CA ILE A 52 -19.59 -12.68 -1.17
C ILE A 52 -19.52 -11.28 -1.79
N PHE A 53 -18.92 -11.16 -2.97
CA PHE A 53 -18.78 -9.89 -3.68
C PHE A 53 -20.15 -9.29 -4.01
N VAL A 54 -21.10 -10.09 -4.52
CA VAL A 54 -22.47 -9.64 -4.78
C VAL A 54 -23.13 -9.09 -3.50
N LYS A 55 -23.07 -9.84 -2.40
CA LYS A 55 -23.62 -9.39 -1.10
C LYS A 55 -22.97 -8.10 -0.60
N MET A 56 -21.69 -7.86 -0.91
CA MET A 56 -21.04 -6.59 -0.58
C MET A 56 -21.59 -5.44 -1.42
N LEU A 57 -21.81 -5.64 -2.73
CA LEU A 57 -22.40 -4.62 -3.60
C LEU A 57 -23.84 -4.27 -3.20
N GLU A 58 -24.63 -5.26 -2.78
CA GLU A 58 -25.97 -5.05 -2.27
C GLU A 58 -25.98 -4.23 -0.96
N LYS A 59 -25.09 -4.58 -0.04
CA LYS A 59 -24.99 -3.92 1.27
C LYS A 59 -24.37 -2.53 1.18
N TYR A 60 -23.42 -2.34 0.27
CA TYR A 60 -22.62 -1.13 0.11
C TYR A 60 -22.62 -0.69 -1.37
N PRO A 61 -23.74 -0.15 -1.88
CA PRO A 61 -23.87 0.19 -3.29
C PRO A 61 -22.83 1.23 -3.72
N ILE A 62 -22.27 1.04 -4.91
CA ILE A 62 -21.21 1.90 -5.46
C ILE A 62 -21.71 3.28 -5.91
N THR A 63 -22.99 3.40 -6.24
CA THR A 63 -23.57 4.59 -6.90
C THR A 63 -23.18 5.93 -6.24
N PRO A 64 -23.23 6.08 -4.89
CA PRO A 64 -22.84 7.34 -4.24
C PRO A 64 -21.36 7.70 -4.37
N TYR A 65 -20.52 6.74 -4.75
CA TYR A 65 -19.07 6.89 -4.81
C TYR A 65 -18.54 7.09 -6.24
N LEU A 66 -19.43 7.19 -7.22
CA LEU A 66 -19.09 7.43 -8.62
C LEU A 66 -18.98 8.92 -8.98
N ASP A 67 -19.12 9.83 -8.01
CA ASP A 67 -19.07 11.27 -8.27
C ASP A 67 -17.64 11.79 -8.43
N THR A 68 -16.67 11.20 -7.74
CA THR A 68 -15.26 11.57 -7.86
C THR A 68 -14.35 10.33 -7.86
N GLN A 69 -13.15 10.50 -8.43
CA GLN A 69 -12.08 9.50 -8.36
C GLN A 69 -11.74 9.12 -6.90
N LYS A 70 -11.63 10.13 -6.04
CA LYS A 70 -11.25 9.95 -4.63
C LYS A 70 -12.28 9.09 -3.88
N ASP A 71 -13.56 9.29 -4.14
CA ASP A 71 -14.61 8.53 -3.49
C ASP A 71 -14.62 7.07 -4.00
N LEU A 72 -14.42 6.86 -5.30
CA LEU A 72 -14.33 5.52 -5.86
C LEU A 72 -13.12 4.74 -5.31
N ILE A 73 -11.95 5.38 -5.14
CA ILE A 73 -10.78 4.76 -4.51
C ILE A 73 -11.08 4.34 -3.08
N LYS A 74 -11.69 5.23 -2.27
CA LYS A 74 -12.07 4.93 -0.89
C LYS A 74 -13.06 3.78 -0.81
N TRP A 75 -14.07 3.78 -1.68
CA TRP A 75 -15.06 2.71 -1.72
C TRP A 75 -14.43 1.37 -2.11
N MET A 76 -13.57 1.35 -3.12
CA MET A 76 -12.86 0.15 -3.57
C MET A 76 -11.97 -0.43 -2.46
N HIS A 77 -11.21 0.41 -1.77
CA HIS A 77 -10.42 0.04 -0.61
C HIS A 77 -11.30 -0.53 0.52
N PHE A 78 -12.43 0.12 0.81
CA PHE A 78 -13.38 -0.35 1.82
C PHE A 78 -13.94 -1.74 1.48
N ILE A 79 -14.40 -1.96 0.24
CA ILE A 79 -14.91 -3.27 -0.21
C ILE A 79 -13.84 -4.34 -0.14
N HIS A 80 -12.60 -4.04 -0.54
CA HIS A 80 -11.49 -4.97 -0.43
C HIS A 80 -11.28 -5.41 1.03
N ASN A 81 -11.23 -4.48 1.97
CA ASN A 81 -11.08 -4.78 3.39
C ASN A 81 -12.30 -5.57 3.96
N GLN A 82 -13.52 -5.26 3.53
CA GLN A 82 -14.70 -6.03 3.94
C GLN A 82 -14.63 -7.50 3.48
N ILE A 83 -14.09 -7.75 2.29
CA ILE A 83 -13.88 -9.11 1.78
C ILE A 83 -12.71 -9.78 2.52
N ASN A 84 -11.62 -9.05 2.80
CA ASN A 84 -10.50 -9.56 3.60
C ASN A 84 -10.97 -10.02 4.99
N ILE A 85 -11.78 -9.22 5.69
CA ILE A 85 -12.37 -9.59 6.99
C ILE A 85 -13.14 -10.91 6.88
N ARG A 86 -13.96 -11.08 5.84
CA ARG A 86 -14.74 -12.32 5.64
C ARG A 86 -13.88 -13.55 5.31
N LEU A 87 -12.72 -13.32 4.75
CA LEU A 87 -11.75 -14.36 4.39
C LEU A 87 -10.67 -14.56 5.48
N ASN A 88 -10.82 -13.92 6.66
CA ASN A 88 -9.84 -13.92 7.75
C ASN A 88 -8.44 -13.48 7.28
N LYS A 89 -8.39 -12.51 6.36
CA LYS A 89 -7.15 -11.89 5.88
C LYS A 89 -6.91 -10.55 6.58
N PRO A 90 -5.64 -10.11 6.69
CA PRO A 90 -5.32 -8.79 7.23
C PRO A 90 -5.95 -7.68 6.39
N ILE A 91 -6.35 -6.61 7.06
CA ILE A 91 -6.77 -5.35 6.43
C ILE A 91 -5.58 -4.40 6.35
N ILE A 92 -5.63 -3.48 5.40
CA ILE A 92 -4.65 -2.41 5.24
C ILE A 92 -5.33 -1.05 5.41
N THR A 93 -4.57 -0.05 5.87
CA THR A 93 -5.04 1.33 5.93
C THR A 93 -5.17 1.93 4.53
N LEU A 94 -5.86 3.06 4.40
CA LEU A 94 -5.97 3.75 3.12
C LEU A 94 -4.61 4.29 2.64
N ASP A 95 -3.77 4.77 3.57
CA ASP A 95 -2.43 5.28 3.26
C ASP A 95 -1.51 4.16 2.76
N GLU A 96 -1.49 3.00 3.45
CA GLU A 96 -0.78 1.80 2.98
C GLU A 96 -1.26 1.36 1.59
N HIS A 97 -2.57 1.49 1.32
CA HIS A 97 -3.11 1.15 0.01
C HIS A 97 -2.59 2.09 -1.09
N TYR A 98 -2.52 3.41 -0.82
CA TYR A 98 -1.91 4.37 -1.74
C TYR A 98 -0.43 4.06 -1.97
N ASP A 99 0.32 3.78 -0.92
CA ASP A 99 1.74 3.45 -0.99
C ASP A 99 1.99 2.18 -1.82
N GLN A 100 1.25 1.09 -1.56
CA GLN A 100 1.34 -0.15 -2.32
C GLN A 100 0.99 0.04 -3.81
N PHE A 101 -0.03 0.86 -4.11
CA PHE A 101 -0.39 1.16 -5.48
C PHE A 101 0.74 1.91 -6.21
N HIS A 102 1.29 2.96 -5.60
CA HIS A 102 2.39 3.71 -6.18
C HIS A 102 3.66 2.88 -6.31
N GLU A 103 4.00 2.08 -5.31
CA GLU A 103 5.14 1.15 -5.38
C GLU A 103 5.03 0.13 -6.51
N ALA A 104 3.82 -0.33 -6.85
CA ALA A 104 3.61 -1.26 -7.94
C ALA A 104 4.03 -0.67 -9.31
N TYR A 105 3.95 0.66 -9.45
CA TYR A 105 4.32 1.39 -10.67
C TYR A 105 5.74 1.98 -10.64
N GLU A 106 6.46 1.85 -9.51
CA GLU A 106 7.82 2.34 -9.48
C GLU A 106 8.76 1.49 -10.34
N PRO A 107 9.62 2.14 -11.13
CA PRO A 107 10.67 1.44 -11.86
C PRO A 107 11.56 0.63 -10.89
N PRO A 108 12.05 -0.56 -11.30
CA PRO A 108 12.94 -1.38 -10.46
C PRO A 108 14.19 -0.62 -9.96
N GLN A 109 14.70 0.30 -10.76
CA GLN A 109 15.86 1.13 -10.41
C GLN A 109 15.57 2.10 -9.24
N SER A 110 14.38 2.70 -9.18
CA SER A 110 13.99 3.59 -8.06
C SER A 110 13.76 2.82 -6.76
N ARG A 111 13.23 1.61 -6.83
CA ARG A 111 13.09 0.70 -5.67
C ARG A 111 14.46 0.32 -5.11
N LEU A 112 15.40 -0.05 -6.00
CA LEU A 112 16.78 -0.38 -5.63
C LEU A 112 17.49 0.81 -5.00
N HIS A 113 17.36 2.00 -5.60
CA HIS A 113 17.93 3.24 -5.07
C HIS A 113 17.39 3.58 -3.67
N ARG A 114 16.06 3.44 -3.44
CA ARG A 114 15.43 3.64 -2.12
C ARG A 114 15.99 2.65 -1.11
N PHE A 115 16.07 1.37 -1.45
CA PHE A 115 16.63 0.33 -0.60
C PHE A 115 18.09 0.64 -0.17
N TYR A 116 18.94 1.05 -1.10
CA TYR A 116 20.30 1.45 -0.77
C TYR A 116 20.33 2.72 0.06
N LYS A 117 19.52 3.73 -0.25
CA LYS A 117 19.44 4.98 0.52
C LYS A 117 19.09 4.73 1.99
N GLU A 118 18.15 3.85 2.27
CA GLU A 118 17.81 3.49 3.66
C GLU A 118 18.96 2.75 4.36
N LYS A 119 19.60 1.81 3.68
CA LYS A 119 20.79 1.12 4.23
C LYS A 119 21.95 2.06 4.49
N TYR A 120 22.21 3.00 3.59
CA TYR A 120 23.26 4.01 3.78
C TYR A 120 22.98 4.89 5.00
N LYS A 121 21.74 5.29 5.26
CA LYS A 121 21.41 6.04 6.47
C LYS A 121 21.77 5.27 7.73
N VAL A 122 21.40 3.99 7.82
CA VAL A 122 21.71 3.14 8.98
C VAL A 122 23.23 2.98 9.14
N ILE A 123 23.96 2.66 8.08
CA ILE A 123 25.41 2.50 8.11
C ILE A 123 26.08 3.81 8.54
N PHE A 124 25.65 4.94 7.98
CA PHE A 124 26.20 6.25 8.34
C PHE A 124 25.98 6.58 9.82
N THR A 125 24.79 6.30 10.36
CA THR A 125 24.49 6.50 11.78
C THR A 125 25.38 5.63 12.67
N LEU A 126 25.59 4.36 12.31
CA LEU A 126 26.47 3.46 13.03
C LEU A 126 27.94 3.94 13.00
N CYS A 127 28.42 4.42 11.85
CA CYS A 127 29.75 5.00 11.74
C CYS A 127 29.94 6.22 12.64
N ILE A 128 28.94 7.12 12.71
CA ILE A 128 28.98 8.27 13.63
C ILE A 128 29.05 7.81 15.10
N LEU A 129 28.24 6.85 15.49
CA LEU A 129 28.26 6.34 16.88
C LEU A 129 29.59 5.71 17.24
N LEU A 130 30.18 4.92 16.33
CA LEU A 130 31.51 4.34 16.52
C LEU A 130 32.59 5.40 16.63
N PHE A 131 32.52 6.45 15.81
CA PHE A 131 33.46 7.57 15.83
C PHE A 131 33.37 8.35 17.15
N ILE A 132 32.15 8.64 17.63
CA ILE A 132 31.93 9.29 18.94
C ILE A 132 32.48 8.41 20.05
N GLY A 133 32.20 7.11 20.02
CA GLY A 133 32.74 6.15 21.03
C GLY A 133 34.27 6.14 21.03
N TYR A 134 34.90 6.13 19.85
CA TYR A 134 36.35 6.22 19.72
C TYR A 134 36.89 7.51 20.32
N ILE A 135 36.28 8.68 20.03
CA ILE A 135 36.71 9.95 20.62
C ILE A 135 36.58 9.93 22.14
N CYS A 136 35.46 9.41 22.69
CA CYS A 136 35.27 9.31 24.15
C CYS A 136 36.38 8.47 24.80
N VAL A 137 36.71 7.31 24.22
CA VAL A 137 37.80 6.46 24.73
C VAL A 137 39.17 7.15 24.62
N TYR A 138 39.42 7.81 23.50
CA TYR A 138 40.67 8.54 23.25
C TYR A 138 40.86 9.68 24.27
N LEU A 139 39.84 10.49 24.50
CA LEU A 139 39.86 11.60 25.46
C LEU A 139 39.99 11.08 26.92
N SER A 140 39.30 9.97 27.24
CA SER A 140 39.41 9.32 28.54
C SER A 140 40.83 8.86 28.83
N LYS A 141 41.51 8.26 27.86
CA LYS A 141 42.90 7.82 27.99
C LYS A 141 43.89 8.98 28.11
N ASN A 142 43.72 10.02 27.26
CA ASN A 142 44.64 11.16 27.24
C ASN A 142 44.33 12.23 28.30
N GLY A 143 43.09 12.33 28.79
CA GLY A 143 42.70 13.20 29.89
C GLY A 143 43.33 12.79 31.26
N TRP A 144 43.71 11.54 31.44
CA TRP A 144 44.48 11.07 32.59
C TRP A 144 45.94 11.55 32.57
N VAL A 145 46.54 11.73 31.40
CA VAL A 145 47.92 12.21 31.24
C VAL A 145 48.05 13.67 31.66
N ILE A 146 47.02 14.50 31.50
CA ILE A 146 47.02 15.93 31.89
C ILE A 146 46.89 16.08 33.42
N ARG A 147 46.24 15.15 34.13
CA ARG A 147 46.07 15.21 35.61
C ARG A 147 47.26 14.68 36.38
N SER A 148 48.19 13.95 35.76
CA SER A 148 49.37 13.42 36.43
C SER A 148 50.58 14.34 36.33
N ASN A 149 50.48 15.49 35.61
CA ASN A 149 51.58 16.46 35.47
C ASN A 149 51.29 17.83 36.15
N VAL A 150 50.34 17.88 37.07
CA VAL A 150 50.06 18.96 38.00
C VAL A 150 50.25 18.43 39.43
#